data_f3cce3e30764f17d22573c1914a86427
#
_entry.id   f3cce3e30764f17d22573c1914a86427
#
_cell.length_a   1.000
_cell.length_b   1.000
_cell.length_c   1.000
_cell.angle_alpha   90.00
_cell.angle_beta   90.00
_cell.angle_gamma   90.00
#
_symmetry.space_group_name_H-M   'P 1'
#
loop_
_entity.id
_entity.type
_entity.pdbx_description
1 polymer ?
#
loop_
_entity_poly.entity_id
_entity_poly.type
_entity_poly.pdbx_seq_one_letter_code
_entity_poly.pdbx_strand_id
1 'polypeptide(L)'
;MLKIENQTLTVTRGAAVAAIALQETAVDAVARVWSVPVEYRDNGLFVAIVAPGQPEEIPACDPAAAQLLGEVAYPASQALQRQSAHAAAHARIESWRDAQERAPIVFEHAGHAWDGGLQTRQRLQPVVALDALPDGFFWTDADNNDVPVSLDDLRALNAAHEAAIVLRGLEIHTLQRAMKYALESMDTADLQAFDPSQWKNEP
;
A
#
# COMPACT_ATOMS: atom_id res chain seq x y z
N MET A 1 27.83 -5.69 14.46
CA MET A 1 27.52 -4.55 13.56
C MET A 1 27.66 -5.05 12.13
N LEU A 2 26.76 -4.65 11.26
CA LEU A 2 26.78 -5.01 9.85
C LEU A 2 26.96 -3.72 9.05
N LYS A 3 27.90 -3.70 8.10
CA LYS A 3 28.18 -2.56 7.26
C LYS A 3 28.41 -3.02 5.82
N ILE A 4 27.79 -2.36 4.85
CA ILE A 4 27.99 -2.62 3.44
C ILE A 4 28.59 -1.36 2.83
N GLU A 5 29.80 -1.49 2.31
CA GLU A 5 30.51 -0.42 1.60
C GLU A 5 31.28 -1.01 0.41
N ASN A 6 31.23 -0.33 -0.73
CA ASN A 6 31.94 -0.72 -1.93
C ASN A 6 31.82 -2.21 -2.29
N GLN A 7 30.57 -2.71 -2.28
CA GLN A 7 30.25 -4.13 -2.55
C GLN A 7 30.93 -5.11 -1.57
N THR A 8 31.25 -4.66 -0.37
CA THR A 8 31.80 -5.51 0.68
C THR A 8 30.90 -5.48 1.88
N LEU A 9 30.45 -6.66 2.31
CA LEU A 9 29.80 -6.85 3.58
C LEU A 9 30.84 -7.04 4.67
N THR A 10 30.92 -6.13 5.61
CA THR A 10 31.72 -6.26 6.81
C THR A 10 30.84 -6.62 7.98
N VAL A 11 31.11 -7.74 8.62
CA VAL A 11 30.41 -8.22 9.81
C VAL A 11 31.36 -8.14 11.00
N THR A 12 30.94 -7.45 12.05
CA THR A 12 31.75 -7.26 13.26
C THR A 12 30.98 -7.73 14.49
N ARG A 13 31.61 -8.59 15.29
CA ARG A 13 31.11 -9.03 16.59
C ARG A 13 32.26 -8.99 17.62
N GLY A 14 32.23 -8.04 18.54
CA GLY A 14 33.36 -7.81 19.43
C GLY A 14 34.62 -7.45 18.65
N ALA A 15 35.68 -8.24 18.85
CA ALA A 15 36.96 -8.10 18.13
C ALA A 15 37.00 -8.89 16.81
N ALA A 16 36.00 -9.75 16.53
CA ALA A 16 35.94 -10.53 15.30
C ALA A 16 35.40 -9.68 14.15
N VAL A 17 36.07 -9.71 13.02
CA VAL A 17 35.68 -9.00 11.80
C VAL A 17 35.79 -9.96 10.63
N ALA A 18 34.73 -10.05 9.83
CA ALA A 18 34.73 -10.74 8.55
C ALA A 18 34.35 -9.77 7.44
N ALA A 19 35.04 -9.81 6.32
CA ALA A 19 34.75 -9.02 5.15
C ALA A 19 34.50 -9.94 3.95
N ILE A 20 33.39 -9.76 3.26
CA ILE A 20 32.95 -10.61 2.15
C ILE A 20 32.60 -9.73 0.98
N ALA A 21 33.17 -10.01 -0.17
CA ALA A 21 32.79 -9.36 -1.42
C ALA A 21 31.33 -9.82 -1.76
N LEU A 22 30.48 -8.86 -2.05
CA LEU A 22 29.10 -9.09 -2.45
C LEU A 22 28.92 -8.83 -3.93
N GLN A 23 28.01 -9.56 -4.54
CA GLN A 23 27.57 -9.29 -5.89
C GLN A 23 26.24 -8.54 -5.86
N GLU A 24 26.20 -7.40 -6.52
CA GLU A 24 24.97 -6.64 -6.69
C GLU A 24 24.12 -7.34 -7.76
N THR A 25 22.95 -7.85 -7.37
CA THR A 25 22.11 -8.66 -8.25
C THR A 25 20.94 -7.92 -8.85
N ALA A 26 20.47 -6.88 -8.19
CA ALA A 26 19.43 -6.00 -8.72
C ALA A 26 19.37 -4.70 -7.94
N VAL A 27 18.90 -3.65 -8.57
CA VAL A 27 18.50 -2.40 -7.92
C VAL A 27 17.02 -2.21 -8.19
N ASP A 28 16.22 -2.38 -7.16
CA ASP A 28 14.85 -1.96 -7.20
C ASP A 28 14.76 -0.51 -6.65
N ALA A 29 13.65 0.17 -6.90
CA ALA A 29 13.45 1.56 -6.47
C ALA A 29 13.49 1.75 -4.94
N VAL A 30 13.42 0.67 -4.16
CA VAL A 30 13.33 0.68 -2.69
C VAL A 30 14.56 0.11 -2.01
N ALA A 31 15.29 -0.83 -2.64
CA ALA A 31 16.43 -1.47 -2.00
C ALA A 31 17.47 -1.97 -3.00
N ARG A 32 18.75 -1.83 -2.64
CA ARG A 32 19.86 -2.51 -3.34
C ARG A 32 19.97 -3.94 -2.86
N VAL A 33 20.12 -4.84 -3.80
CA VAL A 33 20.12 -6.26 -3.54
C VAL A 33 21.53 -6.79 -3.64
N TRP A 34 21.98 -7.41 -2.57
CA TRP A 34 23.27 -8.02 -2.43
C TRP A 34 23.09 -9.50 -2.11
N SER A 35 23.88 -10.36 -2.65
CA SER A 35 23.83 -11.77 -2.30
C SER A 35 25.17 -12.25 -1.75
N VAL A 36 25.09 -13.23 -0.88
CA VAL A 36 26.21 -13.84 -0.20
C VAL A 36 26.48 -15.21 -0.84
N PRO A 37 27.73 -15.65 -0.88
CA PRO A 37 28.12 -16.93 -1.43
C PRO A 37 27.30 -18.11 -0.94
N VAL A 38 27.04 -19.10 -1.82
CA VAL A 38 26.17 -20.27 -1.55
C VAL A 38 26.74 -21.15 -0.46
N GLU A 39 28.05 -21.28 -0.34
CA GLU A 39 28.74 -22.02 0.71
C GLU A 39 28.40 -21.54 2.12
N TYR A 40 27.93 -20.33 2.27
CA TYR A 40 27.40 -19.81 3.53
C TYR A 40 25.93 -20.14 3.77
N ARG A 41 25.23 -20.62 2.75
CA ARG A 41 23.80 -20.98 2.84
C ARG A 41 23.60 -22.40 3.36
N ASP A 42 24.48 -23.33 2.98
CA ASP A 42 24.33 -24.76 3.25
C ASP A 42 24.47 -25.12 4.75
N ASN A 43 25.09 -24.28 5.53
CA ASN A 43 25.24 -24.42 6.99
C ASN A 43 24.08 -23.79 7.78
N GLY A 44 22.92 -23.54 7.18
CA GLY A 44 21.86 -22.77 7.79
C GLY A 44 22.16 -21.26 7.87
N LEU A 45 23.26 -20.84 7.29
CA LEU A 45 23.76 -19.47 7.27
C LEU A 45 23.34 -18.76 5.98
N PHE A 46 22.11 -18.98 5.58
CA PHE A 46 21.60 -18.30 4.41
C PHE A 46 21.49 -16.81 4.66
N VAL A 47 22.19 -16.05 3.85
CA VAL A 47 22.06 -14.60 3.82
C VAL A 47 21.84 -14.14 2.39
N ALA A 48 20.62 -13.94 2.02
CA ALA A 48 20.30 -12.99 1.00
C ALA A 48 20.04 -11.65 1.68
N ILE A 49 20.94 -10.74 1.51
CA ILE A 49 20.68 -9.37 1.86
C ILE A 49 20.00 -8.81 0.63
N VAL A 50 18.67 -8.80 0.66
CA VAL A 50 17.87 -8.27 -0.43
C VAL A 50 17.82 -9.19 -1.65
N ALA A 51 16.86 -9.97 -1.80
CA ALA A 51 16.64 -10.77 -3.01
C ALA A 51 15.71 -10.04 -3.98
N PRO A 52 15.90 -9.92 -5.24
CA PRO A 52 15.77 -11.04 -6.14
C PRO A 52 16.96 -11.17 -7.10
N GLY A 53 17.34 -12.36 -7.34
CA GLY A 53 18.40 -12.72 -8.27
C GLY A 53 19.42 -13.63 -7.60
N GLN A 54 19.87 -14.63 -8.31
CA GLN A 54 20.97 -15.48 -7.87
C GLN A 54 22.26 -14.86 -8.37
N PRO A 55 23.35 -14.82 -7.57
CA PRO A 55 24.65 -14.43 -8.09
C PRO A 55 25.11 -15.45 -9.14
N GLU A 56 25.68 -14.97 -10.23
CA GLU A 56 26.24 -15.83 -11.27
C GLU A 56 27.51 -16.54 -10.80
N GLU A 57 28.28 -15.87 -9.91
CA GLU A 57 29.47 -16.43 -9.28
C GLU A 57 29.45 -16.17 -7.77
N ILE A 58 29.97 -17.14 -7.02
CA ILE A 58 29.96 -17.13 -5.57
C ILE A 58 31.40 -17.10 -5.09
N PRO A 59 31.88 -15.99 -4.48
CA PRO A 59 33.23 -15.92 -3.97
C PRO A 59 33.40 -16.86 -2.78
N ALA A 60 34.57 -17.53 -2.74
CA ALA A 60 34.92 -18.38 -1.60
C ALA A 60 35.16 -17.55 -0.33
N CYS A 61 34.82 -18.10 0.81
CA CYS A 61 34.95 -17.44 2.09
C CYS A 61 35.36 -18.45 3.16
N ASP A 62 36.00 -17.97 4.21
CA ASP A 62 36.47 -18.86 5.29
C ASP A 62 35.32 -19.25 6.28
N PRO A 63 35.44 -20.40 6.99
CA PRO A 63 34.44 -20.87 7.91
C PRO A 63 34.14 -19.91 9.07
N ALA A 64 35.12 -19.11 9.53
CA ALA A 64 34.89 -18.15 10.61
C ALA A 64 34.02 -16.98 10.14
N ALA A 65 34.22 -16.54 8.91
CA ALA A 65 33.37 -15.54 8.28
C ALA A 65 31.94 -16.07 8.10
N ALA A 66 31.79 -17.36 7.71
CA ALA A 66 30.49 -18.01 7.58
C ALA A 66 29.70 -18.01 8.88
N GLN A 67 30.34 -18.41 9.99
CA GLN A 67 29.72 -18.40 11.31
C GLN A 67 29.27 -16.98 11.72
N LEU A 68 30.13 -16.01 11.55
CA LEU A 68 29.85 -14.62 11.89
C LEU A 68 28.69 -14.03 11.06
N LEU A 69 28.59 -14.42 9.80
CA LEU A 69 27.48 -14.05 8.93
C LEU A 69 26.14 -14.57 9.43
N GLY A 70 26.05 -15.86 9.76
CA GLY A 70 24.83 -16.47 10.27
C GLY A 70 24.32 -15.81 11.55
N GLU A 71 25.26 -15.39 12.42
CA GLU A 71 24.91 -14.79 13.71
C GLU A 71 24.47 -13.32 13.60
N VAL A 72 24.91 -12.58 12.59
CA VAL A 72 24.66 -11.14 12.49
C VAL A 72 23.95 -10.73 11.21
N ALA A 73 24.36 -11.24 10.08
CA ALA A 73 23.85 -10.77 8.79
C ALA A 73 22.45 -11.32 8.47
N TYR A 74 22.17 -12.55 8.85
CA TYR A 74 20.85 -13.16 8.58
C TYR A 74 19.69 -12.43 9.28
N PRO A 75 19.75 -12.15 10.60
CA PRO A 75 18.72 -11.36 11.25
C PRO A 75 18.55 -9.96 10.67
N ALA A 76 19.64 -9.30 10.29
CA ALA A 76 19.61 -7.99 9.65
C ALA A 76 18.94 -8.03 8.27
N SER A 77 19.21 -9.08 7.49
CA SER A 77 18.56 -9.32 6.20
C SER A 77 17.04 -9.53 6.35
N GLN A 78 16.62 -10.34 7.32
CA GLN A 78 15.19 -10.54 7.59
C GLN A 78 14.49 -9.26 8.00
N ALA A 79 15.13 -8.45 8.85
CA ALA A 79 14.60 -7.16 9.26
C ALA A 79 14.43 -6.21 8.06
N LEU A 80 15.41 -6.18 7.15
CA LEU A 80 15.35 -5.36 5.94
C LEU A 80 14.25 -5.83 4.98
N GLN A 81 14.10 -7.15 4.80
CA GLN A 81 13.03 -7.74 3.98
C GLN A 81 11.66 -7.39 4.55
N ARG A 82 11.48 -7.50 5.87
CA ARG A 82 10.24 -7.12 6.54
C ARG A 82 9.95 -5.63 6.36
N GLN A 83 10.94 -4.78 6.53
CA GLN A 83 10.79 -3.33 6.32
C GLN A 83 10.36 -3.00 4.88
N SER A 84 10.97 -3.63 3.88
CA SER A 84 10.61 -3.45 2.47
C SER A 84 9.18 -3.93 2.19
N ALA A 85 8.81 -5.11 2.70
CA ALA A 85 7.45 -5.66 2.55
C ALA A 85 6.41 -4.75 3.22
N HIS A 86 6.72 -4.22 4.40
CA HIS A 86 5.86 -3.27 5.12
C HIS A 86 5.66 -1.97 4.33
N ALA A 87 6.73 -1.38 3.80
CA ALA A 87 6.65 -0.19 2.97
C ALA A 87 5.80 -0.42 1.70
N ALA A 88 5.97 -1.58 1.05
CA ALA A 88 5.17 -1.95 -0.12
C ALA A 88 3.68 -2.15 0.24
N ALA A 89 3.37 -2.76 1.37
CA ALA A 89 1.99 -2.92 1.86
C ALA A 89 1.35 -1.55 2.16
N HIS A 90 2.08 -0.64 2.78
CA HIS A 90 1.63 0.74 2.97
C HIS A 90 1.30 1.45 1.65
N ALA A 91 2.16 1.33 0.65
CA ALA A 91 1.93 1.93 -0.67
C ALA A 91 0.66 1.36 -1.34
N ARG A 92 0.38 0.05 -1.17
CA ARG A 92 -0.88 -0.56 -1.66
C ARG A 92 -2.11 0.02 -0.96
N ILE A 93 -2.05 0.27 0.36
CA ILE A 93 -3.14 0.91 1.10
C ILE A 93 -3.39 2.34 0.60
N GLU A 94 -2.34 3.12 0.35
CA GLU A 94 -2.50 4.48 -0.20
C GLU A 94 -3.13 4.45 -1.60
N SER A 95 -2.67 3.56 -2.47
CA SER A 95 -3.26 3.37 -3.80
C SER A 95 -4.73 2.94 -3.74
N TRP A 96 -5.07 2.04 -2.82
CA TRP A 96 -6.45 1.62 -2.56
C TRP A 96 -7.31 2.80 -2.10
N ARG A 97 -6.84 3.58 -1.12
CA ARG A 97 -7.53 4.79 -0.67
C ARG A 97 -7.83 5.72 -1.82
N ASP A 98 -6.81 6.06 -2.61
CA ASP A 98 -6.95 6.96 -3.75
C ASP A 98 -7.94 6.45 -4.80
N ALA A 99 -8.01 5.14 -5.00
CA ALA A 99 -9.00 4.50 -5.86
C ALA A 99 -10.42 4.60 -5.28
N GLN A 100 -10.58 4.36 -3.97
CA GLN A 100 -11.89 4.46 -3.30
C GLN A 100 -12.42 5.89 -3.28
N GLU A 101 -11.56 6.90 -3.07
CA GLU A 101 -11.95 8.31 -3.07
C GLU A 101 -12.40 8.80 -4.47
N ARG A 102 -11.88 8.19 -5.53
CA ARG A 102 -12.27 8.51 -6.92
C ARG A 102 -13.43 7.68 -7.44
N ALA A 103 -13.78 6.60 -6.76
CA ALA A 103 -14.86 5.71 -7.19
C ALA A 103 -16.20 6.46 -7.16
N PRO A 104 -17.08 6.20 -8.13
CA PRO A 104 -18.45 6.68 -8.06
C PRO A 104 -19.14 6.07 -6.83
N ILE A 105 -20.06 6.83 -6.25
CA ILE A 105 -20.90 6.37 -5.17
C ILE A 105 -22.36 6.40 -5.63
N VAL A 106 -23.20 5.55 -5.04
CA VAL A 106 -24.63 5.62 -5.16
C VAL A 106 -25.21 5.90 -3.77
N PHE A 107 -26.17 6.80 -3.67
CA PHE A 107 -26.81 7.15 -2.42
C PHE A 107 -28.32 7.29 -2.58
N GLU A 108 -29.07 7.05 -1.52
CA GLU A 108 -30.52 7.12 -1.49
C GLU A 108 -30.99 8.50 -1.04
N HIS A 109 -31.95 9.08 -1.79
CA HIS A 109 -32.63 10.30 -1.40
C HIS A 109 -34.03 10.36 -2.03
N ALA A 110 -35.04 10.75 -1.24
CA ALA A 110 -36.41 10.92 -1.69
C ALA A 110 -37.04 9.71 -2.45
N GLY A 111 -36.63 8.48 -2.08
CA GLY A 111 -37.10 7.24 -2.69
C GLY A 111 -36.42 6.84 -4.00
N HIS A 112 -35.38 7.53 -4.41
CA HIS A 112 -34.56 7.22 -5.57
C HIS A 112 -33.12 6.96 -5.18
N ALA A 113 -32.45 6.10 -5.95
CA ALA A 113 -30.99 5.95 -5.91
C ALA A 113 -30.35 6.98 -6.85
N TRP A 114 -29.31 7.65 -6.41
CA TRP A 114 -28.65 8.71 -7.16
C TRP A 114 -27.17 8.46 -7.32
N ASP A 115 -26.64 8.73 -8.50
CA ASP A 115 -25.20 8.75 -8.73
C ASP A 115 -24.56 9.91 -7.97
N GLY A 116 -23.45 9.61 -7.28
CA GLY A 116 -22.70 10.57 -6.51
C GLY A 116 -21.21 10.59 -6.87
N GLY A 117 -20.45 11.36 -6.11
CA GLY A 117 -19.04 11.54 -6.27
C GLY A 117 -18.68 12.86 -6.97
N LEU A 118 -17.41 12.97 -7.36
CA LEU A 118 -16.84 14.24 -7.84
C LEU A 118 -17.55 14.77 -9.12
N GLN A 119 -17.89 13.90 -10.05
CA GLN A 119 -18.55 14.29 -11.29
C GLN A 119 -19.97 14.83 -11.04
N THR A 120 -20.74 14.15 -10.19
CA THR A 120 -22.08 14.61 -9.79
C THR A 120 -21.98 15.94 -9.07
N ARG A 121 -21.02 16.12 -8.17
CA ARG A 121 -20.78 17.39 -7.50
C ARG A 121 -20.53 18.54 -8.48
N GLN A 122 -19.67 18.33 -9.48
CA GLN A 122 -19.36 19.32 -10.50
C GLN A 122 -20.58 19.72 -11.34
N ARG A 123 -21.52 18.78 -11.58
CA ARG A 123 -22.74 19.05 -12.35
C ARG A 123 -23.84 19.68 -11.47
N LEU A 124 -23.97 19.28 -10.24
CA LEU A 124 -25.05 19.68 -9.33
C LEU A 124 -24.82 21.10 -8.77
N GLN A 125 -23.60 21.42 -8.37
CA GLN A 125 -23.29 22.71 -7.74
C GLN A 125 -23.67 23.95 -8.58
N PRO A 126 -23.38 24.02 -9.88
CA PRO A 126 -23.82 25.17 -10.71
C PRO A 126 -25.35 25.28 -10.80
N VAL A 127 -26.06 24.16 -10.83
CA VAL A 127 -27.53 24.15 -10.97
C VAL A 127 -28.23 24.60 -9.68
N VAL A 128 -27.76 24.16 -8.50
CA VAL A 128 -28.34 24.60 -7.21
C VAL A 128 -28.06 26.07 -6.89
N ALA A 129 -27.12 26.68 -7.58
CA ALA A 129 -26.79 28.11 -7.46
C ALA A 129 -27.68 29.01 -8.33
N LEU A 130 -28.55 28.46 -9.16
CA LEU A 130 -29.50 29.24 -9.95
C LEU A 130 -30.60 29.84 -9.07
N ASP A 131 -31.22 30.92 -9.56
CA ASP A 131 -32.39 31.51 -8.93
C ASP A 131 -33.67 30.77 -9.29
N ALA A 132 -33.71 30.16 -10.50
CA ALA A 132 -34.82 29.37 -11.00
C ALA A 132 -34.34 28.31 -12.00
N LEU A 133 -35.10 27.22 -12.11
CA LEU A 133 -34.86 26.19 -13.12
C LEU A 133 -35.70 26.47 -14.38
N PRO A 134 -35.24 25.99 -15.56
CA PRO A 134 -36.06 25.98 -16.75
C PRO A 134 -37.33 25.13 -16.58
N ASP A 135 -38.38 25.46 -17.33
CA ASP A 135 -39.62 24.65 -17.35
C ASP A 135 -39.32 23.22 -17.79
N GLY A 136 -39.92 22.25 -17.07
CA GLY A 136 -39.73 20.83 -17.36
C GLY A 136 -38.35 20.27 -16.99
N PHE A 137 -37.63 20.95 -16.12
CA PHE A 137 -36.34 20.46 -15.65
C PHE A 137 -36.46 19.12 -14.89
N PHE A 138 -35.51 18.23 -15.14
CA PHE A 138 -35.40 16.94 -14.44
C PHE A 138 -33.95 16.64 -14.10
N TRP A 139 -33.75 15.75 -13.15
CA TRP A 139 -32.44 15.15 -12.85
C TRP A 139 -32.53 13.64 -13.03
N THR A 140 -31.54 13.03 -13.64
CA THR A 140 -31.54 11.59 -13.93
C THR A 140 -31.02 10.82 -12.72
N ASP A 141 -31.73 9.81 -12.26
CA ASP A 141 -31.35 8.94 -11.17
C ASP A 141 -30.32 7.86 -11.60
N ALA A 142 -29.85 7.03 -10.68
CA ALA A 142 -28.87 5.98 -10.95
C ALA A 142 -29.40 4.86 -11.85
N ASP A 143 -30.72 4.71 -11.94
CA ASP A 143 -31.42 3.75 -12.81
C ASP A 143 -31.72 4.34 -14.21
N ASN A 144 -31.20 5.54 -14.50
CA ASN A 144 -31.45 6.31 -15.73
C ASN A 144 -32.91 6.74 -15.93
N ASN A 145 -33.66 6.97 -14.84
CA ASN A 145 -34.99 7.57 -14.92
C ASN A 145 -34.89 9.10 -14.78
N ASP A 146 -35.61 9.81 -15.62
CA ASP A 146 -35.73 11.27 -15.51
C ASP A 146 -36.75 11.63 -14.44
N VAL A 147 -36.27 12.17 -13.33
CA VAL A 147 -37.09 12.55 -12.18
C VAL A 147 -37.32 14.06 -12.23
N PRO A 148 -38.58 14.54 -12.39
CA PRO A 148 -38.90 15.95 -12.29
C PRO A 148 -38.51 16.48 -10.90
N VAL A 149 -37.79 17.58 -10.85
CA VAL A 149 -37.31 18.15 -9.59
C VAL A 149 -37.48 19.68 -9.59
N SER A 150 -37.82 20.22 -8.43
CA SER A 150 -37.78 21.65 -8.18
C SER A 150 -36.37 22.07 -7.75
N LEU A 151 -36.12 23.38 -7.66
CA LEU A 151 -34.86 23.90 -7.17
C LEU A 151 -34.62 23.52 -5.68
N ASP A 152 -35.68 23.44 -4.89
CA ASP A 152 -35.58 23.04 -3.48
C ASP A 152 -35.29 21.53 -3.35
N ASP A 153 -35.86 20.69 -4.24
CA ASP A 153 -35.50 19.27 -4.31
C ASP A 153 -34.03 19.08 -4.67
N LEU A 154 -33.51 19.86 -5.63
CA LEU A 154 -32.10 19.82 -5.99
C LEU A 154 -31.18 20.30 -4.86
N ARG A 155 -31.57 21.31 -4.10
CA ARG A 155 -30.81 21.75 -2.92
C ARG A 155 -30.79 20.65 -1.84
N ALA A 156 -31.92 19.99 -1.61
CA ALA A 156 -32.00 18.86 -0.70
C ALA A 156 -31.17 17.67 -1.19
N LEU A 157 -31.23 17.35 -2.49
CA LEU A 157 -30.42 16.32 -3.13
C LEU A 157 -28.92 16.63 -2.98
N ASN A 158 -28.50 17.88 -3.20
CA ASN A 158 -27.13 18.31 -3.01
C ASN A 158 -26.65 18.14 -1.55
N ALA A 159 -27.51 18.47 -0.58
CA ALA A 159 -27.19 18.28 0.83
C ALA A 159 -27.03 16.77 1.17
N ALA A 160 -27.91 15.92 0.64
CA ALA A 160 -27.80 14.47 0.80
C ALA A 160 -26.53 13.91 0.13
N HIS A 161 -26.20 14.38 -1.07
CA HIS A 161 -24.97 14.03 -1.79
C HIS A 161 -23.70 14.41 -0.99
N GLU A 162 -23.63 15.64 -0.46
CA GLU A 162 -22.49 16.06 0.36
C GLU A 162 -22.37 15.22 1.64
N ALA A 163 -23.50 14.86 2.27
CA ALA A 163 -23.50 13.97 3.42
C ALA A 163 -22.98 12.56 3.05
N ALA A 164 -23.40 12.02 1.91
CA ALA A 164 -22.94 10.72 1.42
C ALA A 164 -21.43 10.71 1.16
N ILE A 165 -20.86 11.78 0.57
CA ILE A 165 -19.43 11.92 0.37
C ILE A 165 -18.69 11.94 1.72
N VAL A 166 -19.17 12.69 2.71
CA VAL A 166 -18.55 12.76 4.03
C VAL A 166 -18.56 11.39 4.71
N LEU A 167 -19.68 10.68 4.67
CA LEU A 167 -19.80 9.34 5.25
C LEU A 167 -18.86 8.34 4.57
N ARG A 168 -18.80 8.38 3.24
CA ARG A 168 -17.86 7.53 2.47
C ARG A 168 -16.40 7.85 2.81
N GLY A 169 -16.04 9.12 2.92
CA GLY A 169 -14.70 9.55 3.31
C GLY A 169 -14.32 9.04 4.71
N LEU A 170 -15.25 9.10 5.67
CA LEU A 170 -15.04 8.58 7.02
C LEU A 170 -14.84 7.05 7.02
N GLU A 171 -15.63 6.33 6.24
CA GLU A 171 -15.51 4.88 6.07
C GLU A 171 -14.13 4.50 5.51
N ILE A 172 -13.72 5.12 4.40
CA ILE A 172 -12.41 4.91 3.77
C ILE A 172 -11.28 5.18 4.76
N HIS A 173 -11.35 6.28 5.50
CA HIS A 173 -10.34 6.65 6.47
C HIS A 173 -10.26 5.66 7.65
N THR A 174 -11.40 5.18 8.11
CA THR A 174 -11.48 4.17 9.18
C THR A 174 -10.86 2.86 8.74
N LEU A 175 -11.19 2.38 7.54
CA LEU A 175 -10.61 1.17 6.96
C LEU A 175 -9.10 1.31 6.73
N GLN A 176 -8.66 2.45 6.20
CA GLN A 176 -7.23 2.73 6.00
C GLN A 176 -6.45 2.63 7.33
N ARG A 177 -6.99 3.21 8.40
CA ARG A 177 -6.35 3.13 9.73
C ARG A 177 -6.30 1.71 10.26
N ALA A 178 -7.40 0.96 10.13
CA ALA A 178 -7.46 -0.43 10.56
C ALA A 178 -6.44 -1.29 9.80
N MET A 179 -6.35 -1.15 8.49
CA MET A 179 -5.35 -1.82 7.67
C MET A 179 -3.92 -1.48 8.10
N LYS A 180 -3.60 -0.19 8.24
CA LYS A 180 -2.26 0.24 8.69
C LYS A 180 -1.90 -0.31 10.07
N TYR A 181 -2.85 -0.34 10.99
CA TYR A 181 -2.64 -0.93 12.31
C TYR A 181 -2.36 -2.44 12.23
N ALA A 182 -3.11 -3.15 11.39
CA ALA A 182 -2.91 -4.59 11.22
C ALA A 182 -1.53 -4.95 10.64
N LEU A 183 -0.95 -4.11 9.75
CA LEU A 183 0.39 -4.35 9.20
C LEU A 183 1.47 -4.48 10.29
N GLU A 184 1.30 -3.82 11.44
CA GLU A 184 2.30 -3.84 12.51
C GLU A 184 2.53 -5.24 13.11
N SER A 185 1.48 -6.08 13.11
CA SER A 185 1.52 -7.44 13.63
C SER A 185 1.78 -8.52 12.59
N MET A 186 1.75 -8.20 11.31
CA MET A 186 1.95 -9.15 10.22
C MET A 186 3.40 -9.58 10.09
N ASP A 187 3.61 -10.83 9.73
CA ASP A 187 4.92 -11.32 9.33
C ASP A 187 5.29 -10.87 7.90
N THR A 188 6.49 -11.23 7.44
CA THR A 188 6.99 -10.80 6.12
C THR A 188 6.17 -11.40 4.97
N ALA A 189 5.73 -12.64 5.09
CA ALA A 189 4.94 -13.32 4.05
C ALA A 189 3.54 -12.71 3.94
N ASP A 190 2.89 -12.46 5.08
CA ASP A 190 1.60 -11.80 5.15
C ASP A 190 1.66 -10.38 4.58
N LEU A 191 2.71 -9.62 4.93
CA LEU A 191 2.95 -8.28 4.38
C LEU A 191 3.12 -8.31 2.85
N GLN A 192 3.81 -9.31 2.31
CA GLN A 192 3.99 -9.47 0.86
C GLN A 192 2.68 -9.83 0.15
N ALA A 193 1.87 -10.67 0.78
CA ALA A 193 0.58 -11.13 0.25
C ALA A 193 -0.57 -10.14 0.49
N PHE A 194 -0.38 -9.12 1.33
CA PHE A 194 -1.44 -8.21 1.74
C PHE A 194 -2.08 -7.49 0.55
N ASP A 195 -3.41 -7.62 0.44
CA ASP A 195 -4.24 -6.94 -0.56
C ASP A 195 -5.35 -6.14 0.12
N PRO A 196 -5.31 -4.80 0.06
CA PRO A 196 -6.34 -3.95 0.65
C PRO A 196 -7.76 -4.22 0.12
N SER A 197 -7.90 -4.71 -1.12
CA SER A 197 -9.22 -4.99 -1.71
C SER A 197 -9.90 -6.22 -1.10
N GLN A 198 -9.12 -7.12 -0.51
CA GLN A 198 -9.60 -8.32 0.17
C GLN A 198 -9.75 -8.12 1.69
N TRP A 199 -9.42 -6.94 2.18
CA TRP A 199 -9.47 -6.66 3.60
C TRP A 199 -10.90 -6.74 4.13
N LYS A 200 -11.13 -7.63 5.07
CA LYS A 200 -12.35 -7.72 5.86
C LYS A 200 -12.05 -7.19 7.25
N ASN A 201 -12.77 -6.15 7.62
CA ASN A 201 -12.72 -5.67 9.01
C ASN A 201 -13.46 -6.71 9.86
N GLU A 202 -12.75 -7.76 10.31
CA GLU A 202 -13.30 -8.64 11.33
C GLU A 202 -13.23 -7.88 12.67
N PRO A 203 -14.35 -7.80 13.38
CA PRO A 203 -14.44 -7.07 14.66
C PRO A 203 -13.58 -7.71 15.76
#